data_40593493a3e12a23ace7c3bc4ce96f96
#
_entry.id   40593493a3e12a23ace7c3bc4ce96f96
#
_cell.length_a   1.000
_cell.length_b   1.000
_cell.length_c   1.000
_cell.angle_alpha   90.00
_cell.angle_beta   90.00
_cell.angle_gamma   90.00
#
_symmetry.space_group_name_H-M   'P 1'
#
loop_
_entity.id
_entity.type
_entity.pdbx_description
1 polymer ?
#
loop_
_entity_poly.entity_id
_entity_poly.type
_entity_poly.pdbx_seq_one_letter_code
_entity_poly.pdbx_strand_id
1 'polypeptide(L)'
;MRLNRRKFLQVSAGVATAMALTSKRVGAQLKPVVKVGNPLEAYPDRRWEEVYRDQYKYERSFTYCCSPNDTHQCRVRGFVRNGILMRIEQNYDHHKVRDLYGNQADAAWNPRMCLRGMTYPRRAYGPYRNKYPMIRVGWKQWADDGFPYLDKENREKYKMTSRGTDEFVRMTWDQTFTYLAKGHIAVAKAYSGARGAQRLKNEGYQPEMIEAMGGSGPRTFKYRGGMGLLGVVGKYGVYRLANQVALLDSIIRGRGPGKVLGGRAWSNYTWHGDQAPGHSWTHGMQTSDIDFADHRYAKMTIQWGKNLIENKMPEAHWYTEIMERGGTLVSIAPEYNPPATKADYWVPVRAGLSDIALFLGVAKIIMDEGLVDVDFVKDYTDMPLLVRTDTLVRLHPDDFIPGYKAQALPKDGFTTKWMKNFNRDMMPDFTVWDTNTDKPVAITREDIGAKMRKKNIDPALDGVFDIKLVSGKTITAMPLYLSLIHI
;
A
#
# COMPACT_ATOMS: atom_id res chain seq x y z
N MET A 1 1.44 -15.80 -40.07
CA MET A 1 2.24 -16.08 -41.29
C MET A 1 3.68 -16.35 -40.84
N ARG A 2 4.13 -17.61 -40.88
CA ARG A 2 5.51 -17.98 -40.50
C ARG A 2 6.42 -17.69 -41.68
N LEU A 3 7.27 -16.69 -41.59
CA LEU A 3 8.35 -16.44 -42.56
C LEU A 3 9.42 -17.52 -42.41
N ASN A 4 9.63 -18.29 -43.49
CA ASN A 4 10.74 -19.25 -43.50
C ASN A 4 12.08 -18.50 -43.66
N ARG A 5 13.18 -19.15 -43.25
CA ARG A 5 14.53 -18.58 -43.23
C ARG A 5 14.96 -17.96 -44.57
N ARG A 6 14.52 -18.55 -45.67
CA ARG A 6 14.83 -18.07 -47.03
C ARG A 6 14.10 -16.79 -47.42
N LYS A 7 12.80 -16.65 -47.02
CA LYS A 7 12.03 -15.41 -47.19
C LYS A 7 12.53 -14.30 -46.30
N PHE A 8 13.00 -14.61 -45.05
CA PHE A 8 13.61 -13.64 -44.17
C PHE A 8 14.89 -13.06 -44.76
N LEU A 9 15.76 -13.94 -45.31
CA LEU A 9 17.01 -13.48 -45.96
C LEU A 9 16.75 -12.70 -47.25
N GLN A 10 15.74 -13.02 -48.02
CA GLN A 10 15.35 -12.27 -49.23
C GLN A 10 14.79 -10.88 -48.87
N VAL A 11 13.98 -10.79 -47.82
CA VAL A 11 13.46 -9.48 -47.34
C VAL A 11 14.60 -8.66 -46.73
N SER A 12 15.49 -9.28 -45.98
CA SER A 12 16.65 -8.57 -45.39
C SER A 12 17.64 -8.08 -46.45
N ALA A 13 17.86 -8.87 -47.51
CA ALA A 13 18.68 -8.44 -48.63
C ALA A 13 18.00 -7.34 -49.43
N GLY A 14 16.69 -7.38 -49.63
CA GLY A 14 15.91 -6.33 -50.28
C GLY A 14 15.93 -5.00 -49.49
N VAL A 15 15.82 -5.08 -48.16
CA VAL A 15 15.92 -3.90 -47.28
C VAL A 15 17.35 -3.33 -47.24
N ALA A 16 18.37 -4.17 -47.21
CA ALA A 16 19.75 -3.76 -47.29
C ALA A 16 20.08 -3.09 -48.64
N THR A 17 19.56 -3.62 -49.75
CA THR A 17 19.71 -3.02 -51.06
C THR A 17 18.95 -1.69 -51.20
N ALA A 18 17.74 -1.59 -50.64
CA ALA A 18 16.98 -0.35 -50.57
C ALA A 18 17.69 0.71 -49.71
N MET A 19 18.26 0.31 -48.57
CA MET A 19 19.07 1.19 -47.73
C MET A 19 20.37 1.63 -48.43
N ALA A 20 21.03 0.73 -49.17
CA ALA A 20 22.19 1.08 -49.96
C ALA A 20 21.90 2.03 -51.12
N LEU A 21 20.76 1.90 -51.76
CA LEU A 21 20.31 2.79 -52.84
C LEU A 21 19.81 4.15 -52.32
N THR A 22 19.21 4.16 -51.11
CA THR A 22 18.83 5.42 -50.44
C THR A 22 20.04 6.09 -49.81
N SER A 23 21.02 5.34 -49.29
CA SER A 23 22.24 5.89 -48.73
C SER A 23 23.11 6.63 -49.77
N LYS A 24 23.10 6.21 -51.04
CA LYS A 24 23.78 6.95 -52.11
C LYS A 24 23.16 8.34 -52.36
N ARG A 25 21.83 8.51 -52.18
CA ARG A 25 21.18 9.82 -52.29
C ARG A 25 21.32 10.64 -50.99
N VAL A 26 21.31 10.02 -49.86
CA VAL A 26 21.50 10.68 -48.56
C VAL A 26 23.01 11.03 -48.35
N GLY A 27 23.90 10.14 -48.75
CA GLY A 27 25.36 10.38 -48.71
C GLY A 27 25.82 11.52 -49.64
N ALA A 28 25.07 11.79 -50.73
CA ALA A 28 25.38 12.93 -51.61
C ALA A 28 25.00 14.29 -50.98
N GLN A 29 24.20 14.32 -49.95
CA GLN A 29 23.85 15.52 -49.16
C GLN A 29 24.68 15.71 -47.90
N LEU A 30 25.41 14.70 -47.47
CA LEU A 30 26.33 14.81 -46.37
C LEU A 30 27.66 15.41 -46.87
N LYS A 31 27.95 16.64 -46.50
CA LYS A 31 29.25 17.23 -46.75
C LYS A 31 30.33 16.34 -46.11
N PRO A 32 31.43 16.06 -46.78
CA PRO A 32 32.54 15.32 -46.19
C PRO A 32 33.04 16.04 -44.95
N VAL A 33 33.19 15.25 -43.87
CA VAL A 33 33.78 15.78 -42.63
C VAL A 33 35.21 16.17 -42.91
N VAL A 34 35.48 17.45 -42.89
CA VAL A 34 36.86 17.97 -42.98
C VAL A 34 37.56 17.67 -41.66
N LYS A 35 38.74 17.05 -41.70
CA LYS A 35 39.58 16.89 -40.53
C LYS A 35 40.05 18.25 -40.03
N VAL A 36 39.41 18.75 -39.01
CA VAL A 36 39.80 19.95 -38.27
C VAL A 36 40.30 19.56 -36.90
N GLY A 37 41.17 20.36 -36.32
CA GLY A 37 41.74 20.13 -35.00
C GLY A 37 40.67 20.04 -33.88
N ASN A 38 39.62 20.81 -34.05
CA ASN A 38 38.40 20.72 -33.22
C ASN A 38 37.24 20.17 -34.05
N PRO A 39 36.78 18.95 -33.79
CA PRO A 39 35.65 18.36 -34.54
C PRO A 39 34.38 19.20 -34.50
N LEU A 40 34.17 20.03 -33.49
CA LEU A 40 32.99 20.90 -33.36
C LEU A 40 33.06 22.10 -34.33
N GLU A 41 34.22 22.48 -34.82
CA GLU A 41 34.38 23.52 -35.81
C GLU A 41 34.06 23.06 -37.25
N ALA A 42 33.99 21.73 -37.45
CA ALA A 42 33.61 21.13 -38.73
C ALA A 42 32.14 21.28 -39.10
N TYR A 43 31.30 21.68 -38.18
CA TYR A 43 29.90 21.95 -38.40
C TYR A 43 29.69 23.43 -38.68
N PRO A 44 29.46 23.83 -39.92
CA PRO A 44 29.47 25.25 -40.34
C PRO A 44 28.32 26.07 -39.74
N ASP A 45 27.26 25.45 -39.36
CA ASP A 45 26.25 26.06 -38.51
C ASP A 45 26.02 25.16 -37.27
N ARG A 46 26.16 25.73 -36.12
CA ARG A 46 25.94 25.03 -34.84
C ARG A 46 24.46 25.06 -34.41
N ARG A 47 23.54 25.14 -35.36
CA ARG A 47 22.06 25.21 -35.07
C ARG A 47 21.57 24.03 -34.25
N TRP A 48 22.18 22.86 -34.42
CA TRP A 48 21.83 21.72 -33.58
C TRP A 48 22.16 21.97 -32.10
N GLU A 49 23.27 22.68 -31.82
CA GLU A 49 23.58 23.07 -30.43
C GLU A 49 22.56 24.10 -29.92
N GLU A 50 22.20 25.06 -30.75
CA GLU A 50 21.19 26.05 -30.36
C GLU A 50 19.86 25.38 -30.04
N VAL A 51 19.39 24.45 -30.87
CA VAL A 51 18.19 23.65 -30.61
C VAL A 51 18.33 22.84 -29.32
N TYR A 52 19.49 22.21 -29.14
CA TYR A 52 19.76 21.43 -27.94
C TYR A 52 19.80 22.29 -26.68
N ARG A 53 20.50 23.41 -26.74
CA ARG A 53 20.56 24.37 -25.64
C ARG A 53 19.24 25.03 -25.35
N ASP A 54 18.44 25.28 -26.39
CA ASP A 54 17.12 25.86 -26.23
C ASP A 54 16.17 24.98 -25.40
N GLN A 55 16.32 23.66 -25.45
CA GLN A 55 15.57 22.74 -24.62
C GLN A 55 15.83 22.92 -23.12
N TYR A 56 16.98 23.46 -22.75
CA TYR A 56 17.36 23.70 -21.35
C TYR A 56 17.00 25.10 -20.85
N LYS A 57 16.60 26.02 -21.74
CA LYS A 57 16.14 27.35 -21.33
C LYS A 57 14.85 27.25 -20.52
N TYR A 58 14.77 27.98 -19.44
CA TYR A 58 13.59 28.05 -18.60
C TYR A 58 13.47 29.44 -17.96
N GLU A 59 12.25 29.82 -17.60
CA GLU A 59 11.96 31.07 -16.92
C GLU A 59 11.94 30.90 -15.41
N ARG A 60 11.45 29.74 -14.96
CA ARG A 60 11.37 29.40 -13.55
C ARG A 60 11.53 27.91 -13.33
N SER A 61 11.95 27.55 -12.13
CA SER A 61 11.95 26.17 -11.68
C SER A 61 11.24 26.07 -10.33
N PHE A 62 10.75 24.89 -9.99
CA PHE A 62 10.16 24.59 -8.70
C PHE A 62 10.52 23.17 -8.28
N THR A 63 10.62 22.97 -6.97
CA THR A 63 10.86 21.66 -6.38
C THR A 63 9.56 21.03 -5.93
N TYR A 64 9.39 19.74 -6.17
CA TYR A 64 8.24 18.99 -5.68
C TYR A 64 8.63 17.53 -5.41
N CYS A 65 7.75 16.81 -4.70
CA CYS A 65 7.91 15.38 -4.50
C CYS A 65 7.20 14.62 -5.61
N CYS A 66 7.96 13.80 -6.33
CA CYS A 66 7.42 12.86 -7.29
C CYS A 66 7.04 11.57 -6.56
N SER A 67 5.77 11.21 -6.59
CA SER A 67 5.24 10.08 -5.84
C SER A 67 4.31 9.19 -6.68
N PRO A 68 4.66 8.80 -7.92
CA PRO A 68 3.80 7.92 -8.72
C PRO A 68 3.74 6.49 -8.17
N ASN A 69 4.72 6.10 -7.37
CA ASN A 69 4.85 4.82 -6.70
C ASN A 69 4.87 4.97 -5.18
N ASP A 70 4.26 6.04 -4.67
CA ASP A 70 3.93 6.34 -3.30
C ASP A 70 5.07 6.46 -2.27
N THR A 71 6.05 5.61 -2.28
CA THR A 71 6.97 5.46 -1.16
C THR A 71 8.31 6.16 -1.34
N HIS A 72 8.65 6.58 -2.56
CA HIS A 72 10.00 7.10 -2.83
C HIS A 72 10.18 8.57 -2.48
N GLN A 73 9.10 9.34 -2.57
CA GLN A 73 9.11 10.78 -2.33
C GLN A 73 10.31 11.50 -2.94
N CYS A 74 10.68 11.11 -4.18
CA CYS A 74 11.81 11.67 -4.87
C CYS A 74 11.66 13.17 -5.00
N ARG A 75 12.61 13.93 -4.48
CA ARG A 75 12.65 15.37 -4.67
C ARG A 75 13.14 15.66 -6.07
N VAL A 76 12.30 16.28 -6.84
CA VAL A 76 12.59 16.59 -8.24
C VAL A 76 12.40 18.08 -8.49
N ARG A 77 13.08 18.58 -9.50
CA ARG A 77 12.99 19.96 -9.95
C ARG A 77 12.31 20.00 -11.32
N GLY A 78 11.20 20.68 -11.40
CA GLY A 78 10.51 20.97 -12.65
C GLY A 78 10.96 22.31 -13.23
N PHE A 79 11.16 22.35 -14.54
CA PHE A 79 11.59 23.54 -15.27
C PHE A 79 10.49 23.99 -16.21
N VAL A 80 10.08 25.26 -16.09
CA VAL A 80 8.93 25.84 -16.79
C VAL A 80 9.40 26.90 -17.77
N ARG A 81 8.84 26.85 -18.97
CA ARG A 81 9.01 27.85 -20.01
C ARG A 81 7.67 28.14 -20.66
N ASN A 82 7.28 29.41 -20.77
CA ASN A 82 5.99 29.84 -21.29
C ASN A 82 4.79 29.13 -20.62
N GLY A 83 4.89 28.91 -19.30
CA GLY A 83 3.87 28.20 -18.55
C GLY A 83 3.82 26.68 -18.74
N ILE A 84 4.71 26.11 -19.55
CA ILE A 84 4.78 24.68 -19.86
C ILE A 84 5.94 24.03 -19.09
N LEU A 85 5.67 22.91 -18.43
CA LEU A 85 6.70 22.09 -17.78
C LEU A 85 7.50 21.36 -18.86
N MET A 86 8.71 21.85 -19.14
CA MET A 86 9.53 21.35 -20.24
C MET A 86 10.28 20.06 -19.88
N ARG A 87 10.83 20.02 -18.70
CA ARG A 87 11.59 18.86 -18.21
C ARG A 87 11.54 18.76 -16.69
N ILE A 88 11.90 17.61 -16.21
CA ILE A 88 12.03 17.31 -14.78
C ILE A 88 13.39 16.66 -14.57
N GLU A 89 14.08 17.07 -13.53
CA GLU A 89 15.39 16.55 -13.16
C GLU A 89 15.44 16.20 -11.68
N GLN A 90 16.40 15.38 -11.29
CA GLN A 90 16.73 15.15 -9.89
C GLN A 90 17.07 16.47 -9.20
N ASN A 91 16.52 16.71 -8.05
CA ASN A 91 16.96 17.83 -7.23
C ASN A 91 18.14 17.39 -6.36
N TYR A 92 19.32 17.82 -6.73
CA TYR A 92 20.57 17.53 -5.99
C TYR A 92 20.78 18.40 -4.75
N ASP A 93 19.93 19.40 -4.53
CA ASP A 93 20.02 20.32 -3.39
C ASP A 93 19.24 19.83 -2.15
N HIS A 94 18.87 18.54 -2.09
CA HIS A 94 18.09 17.99 -0.98
C HIS A 94 18.78 18.16 0.38
N HIS A 95 20.10 18.09 0.43
CA HIS A 95 20.90 18.30 1.65
C HIS A 95 20.81 19.70 2.23
N LYS A 96 20.34 20.68 1.45
CA LYS A 96 20.14 22.06 1.88
C LYS A 96 18.79 22.28 2.57
N VAL A 97 17.89 21.29 2.52
CA VAL A 97 16.55 21.41 3.09
C VAL A 97 16.58 20.93 4.53
N ARG A 98 16.06 21.74 5.44
CA ARG A 98 15.86 21.40 6.84
C ARG A 98 14.38 21.20 7.13
N ASP A 99 14.06 20.32 8.06
CA ASP A 99 12.70 20.19 8.58
C ASP A 99 12.34 21.35 9.54
N LEU A 100 11.14 21.31 10.08
CA LEU A 100 10.66 22.32 11.04
C LEU A 100 11.46 22.36 12.36
N TYR A 101 12.21 21.32 12.66
CA TYR A 101 13.05 21.19 13.85
C TYR A 101 14.52 21.51 13.57
N GLY A 102 14.85 21.87 12.33
CA GLY A 102 16.23 22.19 11.92
C GLY A 102 17.06 20.97 11.53
N ASN A 103 16.52 19.76 11.55
CA ASN A 103 17.21 18.57 11.09
C ASN A 103 17.47 18.65 9.59
N GLN A 104 18.65 18.28 9.20
CA GLN A 104 19.05 18.24 7.79
C GLN A 104 18.96 16.80 7.28
N ALA A 105 18.45 16.63 6.06
CA ALA A 105 18.46 15.33 5.43
C ALA A 105 19.90 14.82 5.27
N ASP A 106 20.14 13.56 5.68
CA ASP A 106 21.42 12.91 5.44
C ASP A 106 21.70 12.88 3.93
N ALA A 107 22.94 13.20 3.55
CA ALA A 107 23.40 13.08 2.17
C ALA A 107 23.29 11.65 1.62
N ALA A 108 23.28 10.66 2.51
CA ALA A 108 23.06 9.27 2.18
C ALA A 108 21.62 8.96 1.78
N TRP A 109 20.64 9.73 2.30
CA TRP A 109 19.25 9.63 1.89
C TRP A 109 19.08 10.33 0.54
N ASN A 110 19.23 9.60 -0.53
CA ASN A 110 19.22 10.13 -1.89
C ASN A 110 18.47 9.19 -2.85
N PRO A 111 17.14 9.13 -2.77
CA PRO A 111 16.37 8.39 -3.76
C PRO A 111 16.61 9.02 -5.13
N ARG A 112 17.18 8.23 -6.04
CA ARG A 112 17.48 8.69 -7.39
C ARG A 112 16.23 8.69 -8.23
N MET A 113 15.95 9.79 -8.88
CA MET A 113 14.79 9.92 -9.76
C MET A 113 14.84 8.89 -10.88
N CYS A 114 13.72 8.21 -11.10
CA CYS A 114 13.58 7.24 -12.17
C CYS A 114 12.94 7.83 -13.43
N LEU A 115 12.98 7.07 -14.51
CA LEU A 115 12.40 7.45 -15.81
C LEU A 115 10.90 7.81 -15.72
N ARG A 116 10.15 7.25 -14.80
CA ARG A 116 8.72 7.59 -14.62
C ARG A 116 8.53 9.06 -14.26
N GLY A 117 9.33 9.57 -13.32
CA GLY A 117 9.31 10.98 -12.97
C GLY A 117 9.81 11.87 -14.12
N MET A 118 10.88 11.46 -14.81
CA MET A 118 11.44 12.20 -15.94
C MET A 118 10.46 12.35 -17.11
N THR A 119 9.62 11.35 -17.34
CA THR A 119 8.65 11.35 -18.45
C THR A 119 7.33 12.04 -18.15
N TYR A 120 7.15 12.61 -16.96
CA TYR A 120 5.91 13.29 -16.56
C TYR A 120 5.47 14.42 -17.53
N PRO A 121 6.36 15.24 -18.10
CA PRO A 121 5.94 16.23 -19.09
C PRO A 121 5.24 15.59 -20.31
N ARG A 122 5.75 14.46 -20.79
CA ARG A 122 5.12 13.71 -21.89
C ARG A 122 3.74 13.19 -21.50
N ARG A 123 3.57 12.77 -20.25
CA ARG A 123 2.26 12.33 -19.73
C ARG A 123 1.31 13.51 -19.56
N ALA A 124 1.80 14.64 -19.06
CA ALA A 124 0.98 15.83 -18.83
C ALA A 124 0.45 16.44 -20.13
N TYR A 125 1.25 16.42 -21.19
CA TYR A 125 0.92 17.06 -22.47
C TYR A 125 0.74 16.06 -23.61
N GLY A 126 0.74 14.78 -23.35
CA GLY A 126 0.62 13.74 -24.36
C GLY A 126 -0.78 13.66 -25.00
N PRO A 127 -0.88 13.03 -26.16
CA PRO A 127 -2.14 12.95 -26.92
C PRO A 127 -3.25 12.19 -26.20
N TYR A 128 -2.88 11.27 -25.30
CA TYR A 128 -3.84 10.47 -24.52
C TYR A 128 -4.27 11.14 -23.20
N ARG A 129 -3.81 12.36 -22.94
CA ARG A 129 -4.22 13.11 -21.77
C ARG A 129 -5.70 13.49 -21.86
N ASN A 130 -6.49 13.08 -20.86
CA ASN A 130 -7.86 13.57 -20.72
C ASN A 130 -7.83 15.08 -20.41
N LYS A 131 -8.33 15.87 -21.34
CA LYS A 131 -8.32 17.34 -21.23
C LYS A 131 -9.58 17.90 -20.56
N TYR A 132 -10.63 17.09 -20.51
CA TYR A 132 -11.93 17.49 -20.04
C TYR A 132 -12.55 16.40 -19.17
N PRO A 133 -13.42 16.77 -18.22
CA PRO A 133 -14.23 15.81 -17.52
C PRO A 133 -15.13 15.06 -18.49
N MET A 134 -15.33 13.80 -18.22
CA MET A 134 -16.24 12.95 -18.97
C MET A 134 -17.14 12.21 -17.99
N ILE A 135 -18.40 12.05 -18.36
CA ILE A 135 -19.39 11.30 -17.59
C ILE A 135 -19.93 10.17 -18.45
N ARG A 136 -20.21 9.03 -17.85
CA ARG A 136 -20.89 7.93 -18.54
C ARG A 136 -22.30 8.34 -18.93
N VAL A 137 -22.75 7.96 -20.11
CA VAL A 137 -24.08 8.30 -20.65
C VAL A 137 -25.19 7.84 -19.71
N GLY A 138 -25.14 6.59 -19.25
CA GLY A 138 -26.13 6.07 -18.32
C GLY A 138 -26.16 6.82 -16.99
N TRP A 139 -25.01 7.22 -16.45
CA TRP A 139 -24.95 8.01 -15.22
C TRP A 139 -25.51 9.44 -15.46
N LYS A 140 -25.21 10.03 -16.61
CA LYS A 140 -25.76 11.35 -16.97
C LYS A 140 -27.28 11.30 -17.05
N GLN A 141 -27.82 10.30 -17.72
CA GLN A 141 -29.28 10.12 -17.81
C GLN A 141 -29.91 9.94 -16.43
N TRP A 142 -29.30 9.14 -15.55
CA TRP A 142 -29.76 8.99 -14.15
C TRP A 142 -29.79 10.34 -13.42
N ALA A 143 -28.79 11.18 -13.63
CA ALA A 143 -28.73 12.50 -13.04
C ALA A 143 -29.77 13.47 -13.62
N ASP A 144 -29.97 13.45 -14.93
CA ASP A 144 -30.97 14.27 -15.61
C ASP A 144 -32.40 13.89 -15.21
N ASP A 145 -32.66 12.62 -14.98
CA ASP A 145 -33.94 12.09 -14.46
C ASP A 145 -34.14 12.35 -12.95
N GLY A 146 -33.25 13.11 -12.31
CA GLY A 146 -33.39 13.52 -10.90
C GLY A 146 -32.92 12.50 -9.87
N PHE A 147 -32.03 11.60 -10.23
CA PHE A 147 -31.45 10.58 -9.35
C PHE A 147 -32.47 9.61 -8.75
N PRO A 148 -33.33 8.96 -9.54
CA PRO A 148 -34.26 7.97 -9.01
C PRO A 148 -33.51 6.84 -8.28
N TYR A 149 -34.22 6.17 -7.36
CA TYR A 149 -33.63 5.07 -6.61
C TYR A 149 -33.14 3.96 -7.56
N LEU A 150 -31.94 3.45 -7.31
CA LEU A 150 -31.29 2.43 -8.14
C LEU A 150 -31.70 1.00 -7.67
N ASP A 151 -32.94 0.64 -7.87
CA ASP A 151 -33.38 -0.75 -7.84
C ASP A 151 -32.81 -1.53 -9.05
N LYS A 152 -33.18 -2.78 -9.20
CA LYS A 152 -32.68 -3.63 -10.28
C LYS A 152 -32.99 -3.05 -11.67
N GLU A 153 -34.23 -2.61 -11.88
CA GLU A 153 -34.69 -2.06 -13.15
C GLU A 153 -33.94 -0.76 -13.50
N ASN A 154 -33.87 0.17 -12.55
CA ASN A 154 -33.16 1.43 -12.76
C ASN A 154 -31.65 1.22 -12.95
N ARG A 155 -31.04 0.22 -12.31
CA ARG A 155 -29.63 -0.11 -12.56
C ARG A 155 -29.40 -0.56 -14.00
N GLU A 156 -30.31 -1.32 -14.56
CA GLU A 156 -30.27 -1.73 -15.97
C GLU A 156 -30.55 -0.57 -16.91
N LYS A 157 -31.62 0.19 -16.65
CA LYS A 157 -32.03 1.37 -17.43
C LYS A 157 -30.87 2.38 -17.55
N TYR A 158 -30.22 2.69 -16.47
CA TYR A 158 -29.11 3.66 -16.43
C TYR A 158 -27.73 3.04 -16.62
N LYS A 159 -27.66 1.82 -17.13
CA LYS A 159 -26.41 1.11 -17.47
C LYS A 159 -25.40 1.09 -16.32
N MET A 160 -25.85 0.97 -15.07
CA MET A 160 -24.95 1.00 -13.90
C MET A 160 -23.97 -0.17 -13.87
N THR A 161 -24.33 -1.30 -14.48
CA THR A 161 -23.51 -2.51 -14.61
C THR A 161 -22.59 -2.50 -15.85
N SER A 162 -22.73 -1.53 -16.75
CA SER A 162 -22.00 -1.45 -18.01
C SER A 162 -20.67 -0.68 -17.90
N ARG A 163 -19.98 -0.79 -16.76
CA ARG A 163 -18.68 -0.16 -16.60
C ARG A 163 -17.67 -0.76 -17.58
N GLY A 164 -17.02 0.11 -18.36
CA GLY A 164 -16.06 -0.30 -19.39
C GLY A 164 -16.67 -0.46 -20.80
N THR A 165 -17.98 -0.57 -20.91
CA THR A 165 -18.69 -0.74 -22.17
C THR A 165 -19.68 0.37 -22.48
N ASP A 166 -19.96 1.26 -21.51
CA ASP A 166 -20.82 2.43 -21.72
C ASP A 166 -20.05 3.58 -22.39
N GLU A 167 -20.76 4.41 -23.10
CA GLU A 167 -20.20 5.59 -23.75
C GLU A 167 -19.95 6.73 -22.77
N PHE A 168 -19.10 7.68 -23.14
CA PHE A 168 -18.77 8.86 -22.35
C PHE A 168 -19.18 10.14 -23.07
N VAL A 169 -19.75 11.08 -22.32
CA VAL A 169 -20.05 12.43 -22.76
C VAL A 169 -19.09 13.42 -22.11
N ARG A 170 -18.52 14.28 -22.90
CA ARG A 170 -17.67 15.39 -22.44
C ARG A 170 -18.51 16.45 -21.73
N MET A 171 -17.98 16.98 -20.63
CA MET A 171 -18.62 18.03 -19.82
C MET A 171 -17.65 19.17 -19.51
N THR A 172 -18.21 20.32 -19.11
CA THR A 172 -17.42 21.36 -18.44
C THR A 172 -17.17 20.98 -16.98
N TRP A 173 -16.19 21.62 -16.35
CA TRP A 173 -15.93 21.42 -14.91
C TRP A 173 -17.13 21.84 -14.07
N ASP A 174 -17.77 22.96 -14.36
CA ASP A 174 -18.94 23.44 -13.61
C ASP A 174 -20.12 22.48 -13.70
N GLN A 175 -20.38 21.95 -14.89
CA GLN A 175 -21.39 20.90 -15.07
C GLN A 175 -21.03 19.66 -14.22
N THR A 176 -19.78 19.22 -14.29
CA THR A 176 -19.31 18.05 -13.53
C THR A 176 -19.50 18.24 -12.03
N PHE A 177 -19.07 19.36 -11.48
CA PHE A 177 -19.24 19.66 -10.06
C PHE A 177 -20.70 19.75 -9.66
N THR A 178 -21.54 20.35 -10.50
CA THR A 178 -22.97 20.45 -10.26
C THR A 178 -23.63 19.07 -10.21
N TYR A 179 -23.32 18.19 -11.15
CA TYR A 179 -23.85 16.83 -11.19
C TYR A 179 -23.37 16.00 -9.98
N LEU A 180 -22.09 16.09 -9.64
CA LEU A 180 -21.54 15.40 -8.48
C LEU A 180 -22.20 15.86 -7.18
N ALA A 181 -22.36 17.17 -6.99
CA ALA A 181 -22.99 17.73 -5.78
C ALA A 181 -24.45 17.29 -5.68
N LYS A 182 -25.23 17.41 -6.76
CA LYS A 182 -26.63 16.95 -6.80
C LYS A 182 -26.74 15.45 -6.51
N GLY A 183 -25.84 14.63 -7.07
CA GLY A 183 -25.81 13.19 -6.82
C GLY A 183 -25.53 12.87 -5.36
N HIS A 184 -24.57 13.53 -4.72
CA HIS A 184 -24.30 13.37 -3.29
C HIS A 184 -25.54 13.73 -2.45
N ILE A 185 -26.17 14.87 -2.72
CA ILE A 185 -27.38 15.30 -2.02
C ILE A 185 -28.52 14.29 -2.20
N ALA A 186 -28.74 13.82 -3.42
CA ALA A 186 -29.79 12.86 -3.72
C ALA A 186 -29.60 11.52 -2.98
N VAL A 187 -28.39 10.98 -3.02
CA VAL A 187 -28.07 9.74 -2.31
C VAL A 187 -28.18 9.93 -0.81
N ALA A 188 -27.65 11.03 -0.25
CA ALA A 188 -27.76 11.31 1.19
C ALA A 188 -29.23 11.39 1.65
N LYS A 189 -30.10 12.05 0.88
CA LYS A 189 -31.54 12.13 1.14
C LYS A 189 -32.22 10.76 1.03
N ALA A 190 -31.87 9.99 0.01
CA ALA A 190 -32.47 8.67 -0.23
C ALA A 190 -32.23 7.67 0.90
N TYR A 191 -31.09 7.78 1.58
CA TYR A 191 -30.72 6.90 2.69
C TYR A 191 -30.86 7.54 4.07
N SER A 192 -31.58 8.65 4.21
CA SER A 192 -31.85 9.32 5.48
C SER A 192 -33.20 8.95 6.06
N GLY A 193 -33.31 8.99 7.40
CA GLY A 193 -34.55 8.74 8.15
C GLY A 193 -35.05 7.30 8.08
N ALA A 194 -36.32 7.07 8.50
CA ALA A 194 -36.92 5.75 8.52
C ALA A 194 -36.96 5.06 7.14
N ARG A 195 -37.23 5.84 6.10
CA ARG A 195 -37.23 5.34 4.71
C ARG A 195 -35.82 4.88 4.29
N GLY A 196 -34.78 5.63 4.65
CA GLY A 196 -33.40 5.24 4.36
C GLY A 196 -32.97 4.01 5.15
N ALA A 197 -33.36 3.91 6.41
CA ALA A 197 -33.11 2.73 7.24
C ALA A 197 -33.78 1.48 6.64
N GLN A 198 -35.03 1.60 6.19
CA GLN A 198 -35.72 0.48 5.55
C GLN A 198 -35.06 0.04 4.24
N ARG A 199 -34.55 0.97 3.43
CA ARG A 199 -33.79 0.66 2.23
C ARG A 199 -32.53 -0.13 2.54
N LEU A 200 -31.79 0.27 3.56
CA LEU A 200 -30.58 -0.44 3.98
C LEU A 200 -30.87 -1.86 4.46
N LYS A 201 -31.99 -2.04 5.21
CA LYS A 201 -32.45 -3.39 5.59
C LYS A 201 -32.72 -4.26 4.37
N ASN A 202 -33.42 -3.71 3.38
CA ASN A 202 -33.71 -4.41 2.13
C ASN A 202 -32.47 -4.74 1.31
N GLU A 203 -31.39 -3.98 1.49
CA GLU A 203 -30.07 -4.19 0.88
C GLU A 203 -29.17 -5.13 1.70
N GLY A 204 -29.68 -5.70 2.80
CA GLY A 204 -28.97 -6.69 3.61
C GLY A 204 -28.07 -6.11 4.71
N TYR A 205 -28.22 -4.83 5.05
CA TYR A 205 -27.50 -4.26 6.19
C TYR A 205 -28.12 -4.71 7.50
N GLN A 206 -27.29 -5.06 8.47
CA GLN A 206 -27.75 -5.48 9.80
C GLN A 206 -28.34 -4.30 10.57
N PRO A 207 -29.43 -4.50 11.34
CA PRO A 207 -30.11 -3.44 12.10
C PRO A 207 -29.16 -2.66 13.03
N GLU A 208 -28.25 -3.35 13.71
CA GLU A 208 -27.28 -2.75 14.63
C GLU A 208 -26.32 -1.80 13.91
N MET A 209 -25.91 -2.15 12.69
CA MET A 209 -25.09 -1.27 11.86
C MET A 209 -25.85 -0.02 11.41
N ILE A 210 -27.15 -0.16 11.12
CA ILE A 210 -28.00 0.96 10.72
C ILE A 210 -28.20 1.90 11.90
N GLU A 211 -28.41 1.37 13.09
CA GLU A 211 -28.53 2.13 14.33
C GLU A 211 -27.22 2.86 14.66
N ALA A 212 -26.07 2.15 14.63
CA ALA A 212 -24.75 2.74 14.85
C ALA A 212 -24.41 3.86 13.86
N MET A 213 -24.92 3.78 12.62
CA MET A 213 -24.79 4.86 11.63
C MET A 213 -25.81 5.99 11.84
N GLY A 214 -26.69 5.88 12.84
CA GLY A 214 -27.72 6.87 13.13
C GLY A 214 -28.73 7.03 11.99
N GLY A 215 -29.14 5.94 11.35
CA GLY A 215 -30.05 5.93 10.24
C GLY A 215 -29.41 6.33 8.89
N SER A 216 -28.11 6.30 8.82
CA SER A 216 -27.27 6.42 7.63
C SER A 216 -27.17 7.82 6.98
N GLY A 217 -27.87 8.15 5.93
CA GLY A 217 -27.70 9.43 5.23
C GLY A 217 -26.26 9.64 4.66
N PRO A 218 -25.61 10.78 4.97
CA PRO A 218 -24.25 11.05 4.49
C PRO A 218 -23.19 10.01 4.88
N ARG A 219 -23.40 9.22 5.92
CA ARG A 219 -22.49 8.13 6.31
C ARG A 219 -22.47 6.94 5.34
N THR A 220 -23.40 6.86 4.40
CA THR A 220 -23.31 5.89 3.31
C THR A 220 -22.13 6.14 2.40
N PHE A 221 -21.60 7.36 2.36
CA PHE A 221 -20.45 7.68 1.53
C PHE A 221 -19.17 7.09 2.09
N LYS A 222 -18.49 6.34 1.25
CA LYS A 222 -17.17 5.77 1.50
C LYS A 222 -16.23 6.27 0.42
N TYR A 223 -15.34 7.20 0.78
CA TYR A 223 -14.31 7.69 -0.12
C TYR A 223 -13.09 6.81 0.03
N ARG A 224 -12.70 6.17 -1.05
CA ARG A 224 -11.50 5.31 -1.07
C ARG A 224 -10.44 5.95 -1.94
N GLY A 225 -9.26 6.06 -1.39
CA GLY A 225 -8.06 6.47 -2.09
C GLY A 225 -7.08 5.32 -2.18
N GLY A 226 -6.20 5.40 -3.13
CA GLY A 226 -5.01 4.56 -3.24
C GLY A 226 -3.77 5.43 -3.12
N MET A 227 -2.64 4.86 -3.47
CA MET A 227 -1.33 5.49 -3.36
C MET A 227 -1.21 6.80 -4.16
N GLY A 228 -1.86 6.90 -5.31
CA GLY A 228 -1.90 8.15 -6.10
C GLY A 228 -2.53 9.33 -5.37
N LEU A 229 -3.23 9.11 -4.25
CA LEU A 229 -3.82 10.14 -3.40
C LEU A 229 -2.97 10.48 -2.17
N LEU A 230 -1.80 9.88 -2.01
CA LEU A 230 -0.91 10.17 -0.87
C LEU A 230 -0.21 11.51 -0.99
N GLY A 231 -0.19 12.12 -2.17
CA GLY A 231 0.23 13.51 -2.32
C GLY A 231 -0.64 14.46 -1.47
N VAL A 232 -0.04 15.54 -0.99
CA VAL A 232 -0.70 16.52 -0.10
C VAL A 232 -2.06 16.94 -0.62
N VAL A 233 -2.16 17.31 -1.90
CA VAL A 233 -3.43 17.78 -2.49
C VAL A 233 -4.47 16.67 -2.56
N GLY A 234 -4.08 15.47 -2.99
CA GLY A 234 -5.01 14.33 -3.11
C GLY A 234 -5.53 13.87 -1.75
N LYS A 235 -4.62 13.65 -0.80
CA LYS A 235 -4.96 13.19 0.55
C LYS A 235 -5.83 14.19 1.30
N TYR A 236 -5.37 15.42 1.40
CA TYR A 236 -6.15 16.47 2.10
C TYR A 236 -7.44 16.82 1.37
N GLY A 237 -7.46 16.79 0.04
CA GLY A 237 -8.67 17.00 -0.75
C GLY A 237 -9.75 15.97 -0.44
N VAL A 238 -9.41 14.68 -0.37
CA VAL A 238 -10.35 13.61 -0.03
C VAL A 238 -10.87 13.75 1.40
N TYR A 239 -9.99 14.01 2.37
CA TYR A 239 -10.41 14.22 3.75
C TYR A 239 -11.27 15.47 3.89
N ARG A 240 -10.91 16.56 3.22
CA ARG A 240 -11.72 17.77 3.21
C ARG A 240 -13.11 17.51 2.64
N LEU A 241 -13.23 16.77 1.53
CA LEU A 241 -14.52 16.38 0.97
C LEU A 241 -15.33 15.54 1.98
N ALA A 242 -14.71 14.54 2.58
CA ALA A 242 -15.37 13.69 3.58
C ALA A 242 -15.86 14.51 4.78
N ASN A 243 -15.09 15.50 5.22
CA ASN A 243 -15.49 16.40 6.30
C ASN A 243 -16.62 17.34 5.87
N GLN A 244 -16.63 17.84 4.63
CA GLN A 244 -17.74 18.66 4.11
C GLN A 244 -19.07 17.92 4.09
N VAL A 245 -19.05 16.58 3.97
CA VAL A 245 -20.25 15.75 4.07
C VAL A 245 -20.90 15.85 5.47
N ALA A 246 -20.16 16.23 6.52
CA ALA A 246 -20.74 16.53 7.82
C ALA A 246 -21.70 17.75 7.77
N LEU A 247 -21.40 18.75 6.96
CA LEU A 247 -22.32 19.88 6.74
C LEU A 247 -23.59 19.42 6.05
N LEU A 248 -23.49 18.52 5.09
CA LEU A 248 -24.63 17.91 4.44
C LEU A 248 -25.48 17.11 5.45
N ASP A 249 -24.85 16.38 6.37
CA ASP A 249 -25.53 15.68 7.45
C ASP A 249 -26.30 16.62 8.36
N SER A 250 -25.72 17.77 8.72
CA SER A 250 -26.37 18.81 9.51
C SER A 250 -27.63 19.35 8.82
N ILE A 251 -27.54 19.66 7.52
CA ILE A 251 -28.65 20.20 6.75
C ILE A 251 -29.77 19.16 6.55
N ILE A 252 -29.43 17.94 6.15
CA ILE A 252 -30.42 16.92 5.80
C ILE A 252 -31.09 16.35 7.03
N ARG A 253 -30.35 16.13 8.11
CA ARG A 253 -30.85 15.45 9.32
C ARG A 253 -31.06 16.41 10.51
N GLY A 254 -30.81 17.70 10.33
CA GLY A 254 -30.99 18.71 11.40
C GLY A 254 -30.14 18.45 12.63
N ARG A 255 -28.99 17.79 12.50
CA ARG A 255 -28.09 17.49 13.61
C ARG A 255 -27.26 18.69 14.00
N GLY A 256 -27.23 18.98 15.29
CA GLY A 256 -26.38 20.07 15.83
C GLY A 256 -24.89 19.74 15.78
N PRO A 257 -24.04 20.75 16.07
CA PRO A 257 -22.60 20.57 16.18
C PRO A 257 -22.21 19.43 17.13
N GLY A 258 -21.21 18.65 16.78
CA GLY A 258 -20.77 17.49 17.56
C GLY A 258 -21.58 16.20 17.32
N LYS A 259 -22.77 16.30 16.73
CA LYS A 259 -23.59 15.14 16.37
C LYS A 259 -23.61 14.84 14.87
N VAL A 260 -22.97 15.68 14.07
CA VAL A 260 -22.88 15.50 12.63
C VAL A 260 -21.88 14.39 12.27
N LEU A 261 -22.20 13.64 11.22
CA LEU A 261 -21.41 12.52 10.76
C LEU A 261 -20.99 12.76 9.31
N GLY A 262 -19.69 12.89 9.09
CA GLY A 262 -19.12 13.03 7.75
C GLY A 262 -19.08 11.71 6.98
N GLY A 263 -18.72 11.80 5.72
CA GLY A 263 -18.35 10.66 4.92
C GLY A 263 -17.08 10.00 5.48
N ARG A 264 -16.95 8.70 5.24
CA ARG A 264 -15.76 7.96 5.64
C ARG A 264 -14.71 8.02 4.53
N ALA A 265 -13.55 8.56 4.82
CA ALA A 265 -12.39 8.50 3.92
C ALA A 265 -11.48 7.36 4.35
N TRP A 266 -11.10 6.52 3.42
CA TRP A 266 -10.30 5.34 3.69
C TRP A 266 -9.25 5.13 2.59
N SER A 267 -8.00 4.93 3.00
CA SER A 267 -6.97 4.45 2.09
C SER A 267 -7.12 2.95 1.87
N ASN A 268 -6.91 2.48 0.64
CA ASN A 268 -6.90 1.05 0.37
C ASN A 268 -5.72 0.32 1.04
N TYR A 269 -4.70 1.05 1.46
CA TYR A 269 -3.53 0.53 2.17
C TYR A 269 -3.75 0.26 3.65
N THR A 270 -4.81 0.80 4.23
CA THR A 270 -5.11 0.61 5.65
C THR A 270 -5.40 -0.83 6.02
N TRP A 271 -5.76 -1.67 5.04
CA TRP A 271 -6.19 -3.03 5.31
C TRP A 271 -5.03 -4.04 5.45
N HIS A 272 -3.98 -3.90 4.68
CA HIS A 272 -2.87 -4.87 4.65
C HIS A 272 -1.48 -4.26 4.80
N GLY A 273 -1.38 -2.97 4.90
CA GLY A 273 -0.14 -2.25 5.12
C GLY A 273 -0.15 -1.54 6.48
N ASP A 274 -0.57 -0.30 6.48
CA ASP A 274 -0.37 0.67 7.57
C ASP A 274 -1.21 0.42 8.82
N GLN A 275 -2.22 -0.45 8.78
CA GLN A 275 -3.13 -0.71 9.89
C GLN A 275 -3.33 -2.21 10.10
N ALA A 276 -4.00 -2.57 11.19
CA ALA A 276 -4.42 -3.93 11.43
C ALA A 276 -5.30 -4.45 10.25
N PRO A 277 -5.08 -5.68 9.79
CA PRO A 277 -4.20 -6.71 10.30
C PRO A 277 -2.76 -6.69 9.77
N GLY A 278 -2.34 -5.63 9.09
CA GLY A 278 -1.00 -5.52 8.52
C GLY A 278 0.10 -5.24 9.56
N HIS A 279 0.93 -4.22 9.29
CA HIS A 279 2.10 -3.87 10.11
C HIS A 279 1.81 -3.76 11.61
N SER A 280 0.69 -3.14 11.98
CA SER A 280 0.34 -2.96 13.39
C SER A 280 0.20 -4.26 14.17
N TRP A 281 -0.21 -5.34 13.53
CA TRP A 281 -0.35 -6.65 14.15
C TRP A 281 0.95 -7.44 14.16
N THR A 282 1.79 -7.24 13.16
CA THR A 282 3.06 -7.97 13.06
C THR A 282 4.18 -7.32 13.86
N HIS A 283 4.25 -5.99 13.91
CA HIS A 283 5.34 -5.28 14.58
C HIS A 283 4.86 -4.37 15.72
N GLY A 284 3.56 -4.24 15.93
CA GLY A 284 3.03 -3.31 16.93
C GLY A 284 3.02 -1.83 16.52
N MET A 285 3.45 -1.51 15.30
CA MET A 285 3.54 -0.14 14.78
C MET A 285 2.78 0.00 13.45
N GLN A 286 2.28 1.20 13.19
CA GLN A 286 1.54 1.50 11.98
C GLN A 286 2.44 1.51 10.73
N THR A 287 3.66 1.96 10.87
CA THR A 287 4.70 1.95 9.85
C THR A 287 5.95 1.35 10.45
N SER A 288 6.60 0.48 9.74
CA SER A 288 7.70 -0.30 10.27
C SER A 288 8.91 -0.30 9.37
N ASP A 289 8.79 0.37 8.24
CA ASP A 289 9.85 0.34 7.26
C ASP A 289 11.03 1.17 7.75
N ILE A 290 12.20 0.58 7.70
CA ILE A 290 13.45 1.31 7.83
C ILE A 290 13.68 2.16 6.59
N ASP A 291 14.54 3.17 6.69
CA ASP A 291 14.98 3.90 5.52
C ASP A 291 15.73 2.94 4.60
N PHE A 292 15.39 2.97 3.30
CA PHE A 292 16.05 2.10 2.32
C PHE A 292 17.55 2.34 2.23
N ALA A 293 18.02 3.52 2.56
CA ALA A 293 19.45 3.82 2.65
C ALA A 293 20.16 2.93 3.67
N ASP A 294 19.48 2.43 4.69
CA ASP A 294 20.06 1.58 5.72
C ASP A 294 20.32 0.15 5.23
N HIS A 295 19.68 -0.28 4.13
CA HIS A 295 19.99 -1.56 3.49
C HIS A 295 21.47 -1.72 3.12
N ARG A 296 22.16 -0.65 2.81
CA ARG A 296 23.60 -0.67 2.52
C ARG A 296 24.45 -1.21 3.66
N TYR A 297 23.92 -1.21 4.90
CA TYR A 297 24.62 -1.75 6.07
C TYR A 297 24.24 -3.19 6.36
N ALA A 298 23.27 -3.75 5.65
CA ALA A 298 22.86 -5.12 5.81
C ALA A 298 23.94 -6.08 5.34
N LYS A 299 24.18 -7.14 6.11
CA LYS A 299 25.06 -8.25 5.71
C LYS A 299 24.37 -9.21 4.74
N MET A 300 23.05 -9.29 4.82
CA MET A 300 22.19 -10.08 3.95
C MET A 300 20.90 -9.32 3.65
N THR A 301 20.46 -9.36 2.42
CA THR A 301 19.15 -8.86 2.00
C THR A 301 18.38 -9.95 1.28
N ILE A 302 17.17 -10.21 1.76
CA ILE A 302 16.26 -11.18 1.15
C ILE A 302 15.14 -10.39 0.46
N GLN A 303 15.07 -10.47 -0.86
CA GLN A 303 13.92 -9.99 -1.62
C GLN A 303 12.91 -11.11 -1.81
N TRP A 304 11.81 -11.03 -1.12
CA TRP A 304 10.76 -12.03 -1.17
C TRP A 304 9.51 -11.48 -1.88
N GLY A 305 9.20 -12.03 -3.03
CA GLY A 305 8.07 -11.60 -3.87
C GLY A 305 8.17 -10.16 -4.37
N LYS A 306 9.36 -9.58 -4.31
CA LYS A 306 9.61 -8.18 -4.66
C LYS A 306 10.54 -8.07 -5.85
N ASN A 307 10.17 -7.24 -6.82
CA ASN A 307 11.06 -6.84 -7.91
C ASN A 307 11.50 -5.39 -7.68
N LEU A 308 12.48 -5.20 -6.81
CA LEU A 308 12.95 -3.87 -6.39
C LEU A 308 13.43 -3.03 -7.57
N ILE A 309 14.18 -3.63 -8.49
CA ILE A 309 14.80 -2.92 -9.59
C ILE A 309 13.76 -2.29 -10.52
N GLU A 310 12.63 -2.95 -10.75
CA GLU A 310 11.56 -2.42 -11.61
C GLU A 310 10.47 -1.67 -10.86
N ASN A 311 10.18 -2.07 -9.62
CA ASN A 311 9.09 -1.49 -8.85
C ASN A 311 9.53 -0.30 -7.98
N LYS A 312 10.77 -0.34 -7.50
CA LYS A 312 11.38 0.72 -6.69
C LYS A 312 12.66 1.28 -7.32
N MET A 313 12.61 1.57 -8.59
CA MET A 313 13.76 2.05 -9.38
C MET A 313 14.59 3.16 -8.71
N PRO A 314 14.03 4.14 -8.00
CA PRO A 314 14.80 5.16 -7.30
C PRO A 314 15.72 4.61 -6.22
N GLU A 315 15.39 3.46 -5.66
CA GLU A 315 16.09 2.82 -4.55
C GLU A 315 16.93 1.61 -5.00
N ALA A 316 16.86 1.25 -6.28
CA ALA A 316 17.57 0.08 -6.83
C ALA A 316 19.08 0.13 -6.64
N HIS A 317 19.68 1.34 -6.57
CA HIS A 317 21.11 1.49 -6.33
C HIS A 317 21.54 0.96 -4.96
N TRP A 318 20.68 1.03 -3.93
CA TRP A 318 21.00 0.46 -2.62
C TRP A 318 21.18 -1.06 -2.69
N TYR A 319 20.45 -1.72 -3.58
CA TYR A 319 20.60 -3.15 -3.80
C TYR A 319 21.97 -3.51 -4.38
N THR A 320 22.48 -2.69 -5.29
CA THR A 320 23.84 -2.88 -5.83
C THR A 320 24.92 -2.50 -4.84
N GLU A 321 24.69 -1.49 -4.01
CA GLU A 321 25.66 -1.07 -2.98
C GLU A 321 25.88 -2.14 -1.91
N ILE A 322 24.88 -2.97 -1.61
CA ILE A 322 25.04 -4.12 -0.71
C ILE A 322 26.04 -5.11 -1.31
N MET A 323 25.93 -5.43 -2.60
CA MET A 323 26.87 -6.30 -3.30
C MET A 323 28.30 -5.77 -3.27
N GLU A 324 28.45 -4.49 -3.58
CA GLU A 324 29.77 -3.81 -3.61
C GLU A 324 30.47 -3.87 -2.25
N ARG A 325 29.71 -4.01 -1.17
CA ARG A 325 30.20 -4.16 0.21
C ARG A 325 30.36 -5.61 0.66
N GLY A 326 30.13 -6.58 -0.23
CA GLY A 326 30.24 -8.00 0.06
C GLY A 326 29.07 -8.57 0.86
N GLY A 327 27.92 -7.89 0.87
CA GLY A 327 26.68 -8.43 1.47
C GLY A 327 26.03 -9.47 0.57
N THR A 328 25.35 -10.43 1.17
CA THR A 328 24.65 -11.52 0.47
C THR A 328 23.26 -11.07 0.00
N LEU A 329 22.94 -11.38 -1.23
CA LEU A 329 21.63 -11.12 -1.82
C LEU A 329 20.88 -12.42 -2.12
N VAL A 330 19.65 -12.53 -1.61
CA VAL A 330 18.75 -13.65 -1.87
C VAL A 330 17.51 -13.13 -2.56
N SER A 331 17.16 -13.71 -3.70
CA SER A 331 15.92 -13.41 -4.43
C SER A 331 14.98 -14.61 -4.40
N ILE A 332 13.83 -14.46 -3.76
CA ILE A 332 12.77 -15.47 -3.71
C ILE A 332 11.64 -14.99 -4.60
N ALA A 333 11.47 -15.62 -5.75
CA ALA A 333 10.49 -15.18 -6.74
C ALA A 333 10.12 -16.34 -7.68
N PRO A 334 8.88 -16.34 -8.24
CA PRO A 334 8.45 -17.38 -9.18
C PRO A 334 9.13 -17.27 -10.55
N GLU A 335 9.73 -16.14 -10.84
CA GLU A 335 10.39 -15.87 -12.12
C GLU A 335 11.83 -15.35 -11.89
N TYR A 336 12.68 -15.58 -12.89
CA TYR A 336 14.04 -15.04 -12.90
C TYR A 336 14.00 -13.56 -13.29
N ASN A 337 13.68 -12.72 -12.34
CA ASN A 337 13.50 -11.26 -12.49
C ASN A 337 14.84 -10.49 -12.40
N PRO A 338 14.87 -9.17 -12.71
CA PRO A 338 16.09 -8.38 -12.62
C PRO A 338 16.85 -8.45 -11.28
N PRO A 339 16.23 -8.44 -10.10
CA PRO A 339 16.93 -8.72 -8.85
C PRO A 339 17.63 -10.08 -8.81
N ALA A 340 17.02 -11.11 -9.35
CA ALA A 340 17.60 -12.45 -9.38
C ALA A 340 18.92 -12.51 -10.19
N THR A 341 19.06 -11.65 -11.20
CA THR A 341 20.29 -11.58 -12.01
C THR A 341 21.50 -11.08 -11.22
N LYS A 342 21.28 -10.48 -10.06
CA LYS A 342 22.30 -9.92 -9.16
C LYS A 342 22.39 -10.65 -7.83
N ALA A 343 21.46 -11.57 -7.56
CA ALA A 343 21.43 -12.31 -6.31
C ALA A 343 22.48 -13.42 -6.28
N ASP A 344 23.06 -13.65 -5.11
CA ASP A 344 23.91 -14.81 -4.85
C ASP A 344 23.09 -16.09 -4.85
N TYR A 345 21.84 -15.99 -4.40
CA TYR A 345 20.90 -17.11 -4.38
C TYR A 345 19.57 -16.68 -4.98
N TRP A 346 19.13 -17.43 -6.00
CA TRP A 346 17.77 -17.36 -6.48
C TRP A 346 17.00 -18.59 -6.06
N VAL A 347 15.92 -18.38 -5.32
CA VAL A 347 15.04 -19.44 -4.83
C VAL A 347 13.73 -19.36 -5.62
N PRO A 348 13.54 -20.25 -6.62
CA PRO A 348 12.30 -20.30 -7.36
C PRO A 348 11.18 -20.86 -6.49
N VAL A 349 10.08 -20.10 -6.40
CA VAL A 349 8.87 -20.51 -5.69
C VAL A 349 7.72 -20.59 -6.68
N ARG A 350 6.82 -21.54 -6.47
CA ARG A 350 5.61 -21.62 -7.28
C ARG A 350 4.69 -20.46 -6.90
N ALA A 351 4.15 -19.74 -7.89
CA ALA A 351 3.13 -18.71 -7.65
C ALA A 351 1.93 -19.30 -6.88
N GLY A 352 1.52 -18.60 -5.83
CA GLY A 352 0.46 -19.05 -4.94
C GLY A 352 0.99 -19.41 -3.55
N LEU A 353 0.48 -20.45 -2.95
CA LEU A 353 0.69 -20.77 -1.52
C LEU A 353 2.11 -21.25 -1.12
N SER A 354 3.05 -21.36 -2.05
CA SER A 354 4.38 -21.88 -1.76
C SER A 354 5.24 -20.98 -0.87
N ASP A 355 4.95 -19.68 -0.83
CA ASP A 355 5.61 -18.75 0.10
C ASP A 355 5.38 -19.15 1.56
N ILE A 356 4.16 -19.58 1.88
CA ILE A 356 3.81 -20.06 3.23
C ILE A 356 4.61 -21.31 3.56
N ALA A 357 4.70 -22.26 2.63
CA ALA A 357 5.46 -23.51 2.85
C ALA A 357 6.95 -23.22 3.07
N LEU A 358 7.53 -22.33 2.28
CA LEU A 358 8.93 -21.92 2.44
C LEU A 358 9.15 -21.23 3.79
N PHE A 359 8.27 -20.31 4.16
CA PHE A 359 8.36 -19.59 5.44
C PHE A 359 8.28 -20.54 6.63
N LEU A 360 7.31 -21.45 6.62
CA LEU A 360 7.17 -22.47 7.68
C LEU A 360 8.37 -23.43 7.70
N GLY A 361 8.93 -23.80 6.54
CA GLY A 361 10.14 -24.60 6.45
C GLY A 361 11.35 -23.92 7.10
N VAL A 362 11.53 -22.62 6.87
CA VAL A 362 12.58 -21.82 7.53
C VAL A 362 12.34 -21.77 9.05
N ALA A 363 11.11 -21.48 9.47
CA ALA A 363 10.75 -21.45 10.88
C ALA A 363 11.03 -22.81 11.56
N LYS A 364 10.65 -23.92 10.91
CA LYS A 364 10.91 -25.25 11.41
C LYS A 364 12.41 -25.53 11.62
N ILE A 365 13.25 -25.17 10.65
CA ILE A 365 14.71 -25.36 10.78
C ILE A 365 15.25 -24.55 11.97
N ILE A 366 14.81 -23.30 12.13
CA ILE A 366 15.21 -22.45 13.25
C ILE A 366 14.83 -23.12 14.59
N MET A 367 13.65 -23.72 14.66
CA MET A 367 13.17 -24.42 15.85
C MET A 367 13.95 -25.73 16.10
N ASP A 368 14.10 -26.56 15.07
CA ASP A 368 14.76 -27.87 15.16
C ASP A 368 16.24 -27.74 15.53
N GLU A 369 16.92 -26.71 15.07
CA GLU A 369 18.33 -26.44 15.33
C GLU A 369 18.57 -25.61 16.63
N GLY A 370 17.50 -25.29 17.37
CA GLY A 370 17.59 -24.52 18.62
C GLY A 370 18.10 -23.10 18.46
N LEU A 371 17.94 -22.50 17.29
CA LEU A 371 18.38 -21.14 16.97
C LEU A 371 17.37 -20.06 17.41
N VAL A 372 16.36 -20.45 18.16
CA VAL A 372 15.29 -19.57 18.65
C VAL A 372 15.81 -18.74 19.82
N ASP A 373 15.53 -17.45 19.80
CA ASP A 373 15.65 -16.60 20.99
C ASP A 373 14.47 -16.93 21.94
N VAL A 374 14.70 -17.89 22.82
CA VAL A 374 13.68 -18.44 23.72
C VAL A 374 13.11 -17.35 24.63
N ASP A 375 13.98 -16.48 25.17
CA ASP A 375 13.55 -15.40 26.05
C ASP A 375 12.66 -14.40 25.33
N PHE A 376 13.03 -14.00 24.12
CA PHE A 376 12.21 -13.11 23.28
C PHE A 376 10.87 -13.76 22.94
N VAL A 377 10.87 -15.03 22.56
CA VAL A 377 9.65 -15.75 22.17
C VAL A 377 8.69 -15.86 23.35
N LYS A 378 9.19 -16.19 24.54
CA LYS A 378 8.38 -16.26 25.75
C LYS A 378 7.82 -14.89 26.17
N ASP A 379 8.62 -13.86 26.09
CA ASP A 379 8.29 -12.57 26.67
C ASP A 379 7.49 -11.67 25.74
N TYR A 380 7.69 -11.75 24.41
CA TYR A 380 7.20 -10.73 23.47
C TYR A 380 6.35 -11.27 22.33
N THR A 381 6.09 -12.58 22.29
CA THR A 381 5.24 -13.17 21.25
C THR A 381 4.03 -13.88 21.84
N ASP A 382 3.10 -14.28 20.98
CA ASP A 382 1.95 -15.09 21.37
C ASP A 382 2.21 -16.61 21.32
N MET A 383 3.44 -17.00 21.03
CA MET A 383 3.85 -18.40 20.91
C MET A 383 3.63 -19.24 22.18
N PRO A 384 3.77 -18.70 23.41
CA PRO A 384 3.49 -19.45 24.63
C PRO A 384 1.99 -19.66 24.90
N LEU A 385 1.09 -18.96 24.22
CA LEU A 385 -0.34 -19.07 24.49
C LEU A 385 -0.86 -20.46 24.16
N LEU A 386 -1.66 -21.03 25.06
CA LEU A 386 -2.21 -22.36 24.87
C LEU A 386 -3.31 -22.39 23.80
N VAL A 387 -3.22 -23.39 22.94
CA VAL A 387 -4.19 -23.73 21.91
C VAL A 387 -4.78 -25.11 22.22
N ARG A 388 -6.06 -25.22 22.15
CA ARG A 388 -6.79 -26.50 22.32
C ARG A 388 -6.55 -27.39 21.11
N THR A 389 -6.23 -28.65 21.35
CA THR A 389 -5.95 -29.59 20.24
C THR A 389 -7.22 -30.10 19.56
N ASP A 390 -8.36 -30.05 20.26
CA ASP A 390 -9.65 -30.51 19.72
C ASP A 390 -10.31 -29.50 18.76
N THR A 391 -10.07 -28.20 18.94
CA THR A 391 -10.72 -27.14 18.15
C THR A 391 -9.74 -26.24 17.41
N LEU A 392 -8.46 -26.31 17.73
CA LEU A 392 -7.38 -25.41 17.26
C LEU A 392 -7.65 -23.93 17.58
N VAL A 393 -8.43 -23.67 18.62
CA VAL A 393 -8.72 -22.32 19.11
C VAL A 393 -7.92 -22.08 20.38
N ARG A 394 -7.55 -20.83 20.63
CA ARG A 394 -6.86 -20.45 21.88
C ARG A 394 -7.71 -20.85 23.09
N LEU A 395 -7.06 -21.38 24.11
CA LEU A 395 -7.65 -21.67 25.39
C LEU A 395 -7.79 -20.38 26.17
N HIS A 396 -9.02 -20.05 26.57
CA HIS A 396 -9.30 -18.90 27.41
C HIS A 396 -9.48 -19.29 28.88
N PRO A 397 -9.19 -18.38 29.82
CA PRO A 397 -9.31 -18.69 31.24
C PRO A 397 -10.71 -19.10 31.69
N ASP A 398 -11.75 -18.58 31.07
CA ASP A 398 -13.15 -18.93 31.33
C ASP A 398 -13.51 -20.35 30.87
N ASP A 399 -12.74 -20.96 29.99
CA ASP A 399 -12.92 -22.34 29.57
C ASP A 399 -12.69 -23.33 30.73
N PHE A 400 -11.74 -23.03 31.67
CA PHE A 400 -11.31 -23.97 32.73
C PHE A 400 -11.40 -23.42 34.18
N ILE A 401 -11.56 -22.09 34.35
CA ILE A 401 -11.74 -21.46 35.65
C ILE A 401 -13.23 -21.11 35.85
N PRO A 402 -13.94 -21.82 36.75
CA PRO A 402 -15.36 -21.53 36.98
C PRO A 402 -15.59 -20.08 37.42
N GLY A 403 -16.50 -19.37 36.74
CA GLY A 403 -16.85 -18.01 37.07
C GLY A 403 -15.73 -16.98 36.87
N TYR A 404 -14.76 -17.28 36.00
CA TYR A 404 -13.67 -16.36 35.69
C TYR A 404 -14.17 -15.01 35.25
N LYS A 405 -13.55 -13.96 35.81
CA LYS A 405 -13.76 -12.58 35.37
C LYS A 405 -12.44 -12.01 34.90
N ALA A 406 -12.47 -11.33 33.78
CA ALA A 406 -11.26 -10.70 33.23
C ALA A 406 -10.56 -9.80 34.27
N GLN A 407 -9.28 -9.99 34.43
CA GLN A 407 -8.45 -9.28 35.43
C GLN A 407 -8.43 -7.78 35.14
N ALA A 408 -8.36 -6.97 36.20
CA ALA A 408 -8.20 -5.53 36.03
C ALA A 408 -6.83 -5.22 35.38
N LEU A 409 -6.85 -4.35 34.37
CA LEU A 409 -5.62 -3.90 33.74
C LEU A 409 -4.96 -2.80 34.58
N PRO A 410 -3.61 -2.75 34.65
CA PRO A 410 -2.89 -1.72 35.35
C PRO A 410 -3.29 -0.30 34.85
N LYS A 411 -3.44 0.65 35.75
CA LYS A 411 -3.82 2.03 35.39
C LYS A 411 -2.80 2.72 34.50
N ASP A 412 -1.56 2.38 34.63
CA ASP A 412 -0.41 2.85 33.83
C ASP A 412 -0.08 1.95 32.65
N GLY A 413 -0.84 0.89 32.43
CA GLY A 413 -0.66 -0.04 31.33
C GLY A 413 -0.94 0.62 29.96
N PHE A 414 -0.36 0.01 28.92
CA PHE A 414 -0.52 0.52 27.54
C PHE A 414 -1.99 0.62 27.14
N THR A 415 -2.75 -0.45 27.34
CA THR A 415 -4.16 -0.52 26.98
C THR A 415 -4.97 0.56 27.71
N THR A 416 -4.80 0.67 29.02
CA THR A 416 -5.53 1.64 29.86
C THR A 416 -5.16 3.08 29.50
N LYS A 417 -3.89 3.34 29.22
CA LYS A 417 -3.37 4.67 28.92
C LYS A 417 -3.81 5.17 27.55
N TRP A 418 -3.77 4.30 26.54
CA TRP A 418 -3.95 4.68 25.14
C TRP A 418 -5.31 4.37 24.56
N MET A 419 -6.00 3.34 25.10
CA MET A 419 -7.34 2.92 24.65
C MET A 419 -8.41 3.37 25.64
N LYS A 420 -8.62 4.66 25.79
CA LYS A 420 -9.52 5.26 26.79
C LYS A 420 -10.96 4.75 26.81
N ASN A 421 -11.47 4.25 25.69
CA ASN A 421 -12.85 3.81 25.52
C ASN A 421 -12.94 2.33 25.09
N PHE A 422 -12.01 1.50 25.53
CA PHE A 422 -12.07 0.07 25.22
C PHE A 422 -13.12 -0.63 26.09
N ASN A 423 -13.83 -1.56 25.49
CA ASN A 423 -14.71 -2.45 26.24
C ASN A 423 -13.89 -3.65 26.73
N ARG A 424 -13.70 -3.73 28.06
CA ARG A 424 -12.89 -4.79 28.68
C ARG A 424 -13.46 -6.19 28.43
N ASP A 425 -14.79 -6.31 28.36
CA ASP A 425 -15.46 -7.59 28.13
C ASP A 425 -15.17 -8.15 26.72
N MET A 426 -14.82 -7.29 25.77
CA MET A 426 -14.40 -7.69 24.43
C MET A 426 -12.91 -8.01 24.31
N MET A 427 -12.19 -7.97 25.41
CA MET A 427 -10.74 -8.22 25.48
C MET A 427 -10.47 -9.35 26.46
N PRO A 428 -10.64 -10.62 26.04
CA PRO A 428 -10.38 -11.75 26.92
C PRO A 428 -8.92 -11.78 27.38
N ASP A 429 -8.71 -12.36 28.56
CA ASP A 429 -7.38 -12.73 29.01
C ASP A 429 -6.91 -13.99 28.27
N PHE A 430 -5.63 -14.26 28.37
CA PHE A 430 -4.97 -15.37 27.68
C PHE A 430 -4.57 -16.44 28.71
N THR A 431 -4.21 -17.62 28.22
CA THR A 431 -3.74 -18.73 29.04
C THR A 431 -2.36 -19.18 28.58
N VAL A 432 -1.45 -19.35 29.53
CA VAL A 432 -0.16 -20.01 29.34
C VAL A 432 -0.03 -21.20 30.29
N TRP A 433 0.84 -22.16 29.99
CA TRP A 433 1.24 -23.15 30.96
C TRP A 433 2.46 -22.61 31.70
N ASP A 434 2.35 -22.46 33.02
CA ASP A 434 3.44 -21.97 33.84
C ASP A 434 4.30 -23.15 34.31
N THR A 435 5.54 -23.17 33.90
CA THR A 435 6.49 -24.24 34.24
C THR A 435 6.88 -24.21 35.71
N ASN A 436 6.77 -23.07 36.40
CA ASN A 436 7.10 -22.97 37.83
C ASN A 436 6.04 -23.62 38.71
N THR A 437 4.78 -23.58 38.30
CA THR A 437 3.66 -24.12 39.08
C THR A 437 3.09 -25.40 38.50
N ASP A 438 3.49 -25.77 37.31
CA ASP A 438 2.99 -26.91 36.53
C ASP A 438 1.46 -26.84 36.33
N LYS A 439 0.93 -25.65 35.97
CA LYS A 439 -0.50 -25.38 35.83
C LYS A 439 -0.80 -24.36 34.74
N PRO A 440 -2.03 -24.40 34.16
CA PRO A 440 -2.46 -23.34 33.32
C PRO A 440 -2.74 -22.06 34.13
N VAL A 441 -2.23 -20.93 33.69
CA VAL A 441 -2.32 -19.64 34.36
C VAL A 441 -2.92 -18.61 33.42
N ALA A 442 -3.85 -17.81 33.94
CA ALA A 442 -4.44 -16.68 33.23
C ALA A 442 -3.47 -15.48 33.23
N ILE A 443 -3.24 -14.92 32.07
CA ILE A 443 -2.46 -13.69 31.88
C ILE A 443 -3.27 -12.65 31.13
N THR A 444 -2.99 -11.38 31.39
CA THR A 444 -3.59 -10.27 30.65
C THR A 444 -2.70 -9.87 29.47
N ARG A 445 -3.22 -9.09 28.55
CA ARG A 445 -2.42 -8.49 27.47
C ARG A 445 -1.36 -7.48 27.94
N GLU A 446 -1.39 -7.09 29.20
CA GLU A 446 -0.34 -6.25 29.80
C GLU A 446 0.80 -7.06 30.41
N ASP A 447 0.65 -8.38 30.50
CA ASP A 447 1.65 -9.29 31.02
C ASP A 447 2.60 -9.72 29.90
N ILE A 448 3.46 -8.81 29.48
CA ILE A 448 4.47 -9.01 28.44
C ILE A 448 5.86 -8.72 29.00
N GLY A 449 6.85 -9.44 28.49
CA GLY A 449 8.24 -9.29 28.87
C GLY A 449 8.45 -9.49 30.38
N ALA A 450 9.23 -8.64 30.98
CA ALA A 450 9.57 -8.69 32.37
C ALA A 450 8.37 -8.68 33.35
N LYS A 451 7.15 -8.37 32.90
CA LYS A 451 5.97 -8.37 33.78
C LYS A 451 5.50 -9.77 34.15
N MET A 452 5.57 -10.74 33.22
CA MET A 452 5.31 -12.14 33.56
C MET A 452 6.34 -12.68 34.55
N ARG A 453 7.60 -12.39 34.31
CA ARG A 453 8.69 -12.80 35.24
C ARG A 453 8.53 -12.21 36.62
N LYS A 454 8.07 -10.94 36.75
CA LYS A 454 7.74 -10.34 38.06
C LYS A 454 6.61 -11.06 38.81
N LYS A 455 5.71 -11.68 38.08
CA LYS A 455 4.64 -12.54 38.64
C LYS A 455 5.09 -13.97 38.90
N ASN A 456 6.36 -14.27 38.69
CA ASN A 456 6.96 -15.61 38.78
C ASN A 456 6.29 -16.61 37.81
N ILE A 457 5.88 -16.15 36.63
CA ILE A 457 5.31 -16.97 35.56
C ILE A 457 6.42 -17.22 34.55
N ASP A 458 6.73 -18.48 34.28
CA ASP A 458 7.61 -18.93 33.21
C ASP A 458 6.79 -19.75 32.20
N PRO A 459 6.38 -19.18 31.07
CA PRO A 459 5.52 -19.88 30.13
C PRO A 459 6.27 -21.00 29.39
N ALA A 460 5.62 -22.16 29.28
CA ALA A 460 6.12 -23.26 28.48
C ALA A 460 6.04 -22.93 26.96
N LEU A 461 7.02 -23.40 26.20
CA LEU A 461 7.00 -23.44 24.74
C LEU A 461 6.76 -24.83 24.17
N ASP A 462 6.93 -25.87 25.02
CA ASP A 462 6.79 -27.26 24.65
C ASP A 462 5.87 -27.99 25.65
N GLY A 463 5.31 -29.10 25.22
CA GLY A 463 4.44 -29.93 26.04
C GLY A 463 2.97 -29.93 25.53
N VAL A 464 2.31 -31.05 25.85
CA VAL A 464 0.87 -31.22 25.67
C VAL A 464 0.25 -31.47 27.04
N PHE A 465 -0.68 -30.64 27.44
CA PHE A 465 -1.17 -30.58 28.80
C PHE A 465 -2.66 -30.93 28.85
N ASP A 466 -3.03 -31.76 29.85
CA ASP A 466 -4.43 -32.10 30.12
C ASP A 466 -5.13 -30.95 30.86
N ILE A 467 -6.20 -30.44 30.30
CA ILE A 467 -6.98 -29.32 30.85
C ILE A 467 -8.40 -29.79 31.13
N LYS A 468 -8.81 -29.72 32.40
CA LYS A 468 -10.20 -29.98 32.81
C LYS A 468 -11.02 -28.70 32.59
N LEU A 469 -11.96 -28.73 31.65
CA LEU A 469 -12.84 -27.62 31.40
C LEU A 469 -13.95 -27.47 32.46
N VAL A 470 -14.54 -26.27 32.53
CA VAL A 470 -15.69 -25.99 33.42
C VAL A 470 -16.87 -26.95 33.12
N SER A 471 -17.00 -27.38 31.87
CA SER A 471 -17.99 -28.38 31.47
C SER A 471 -17.78 -29.78 32.04
N GLY A 472 -16.66 -30.02 32.72
CA GLY A 472 -16.26 -31.33 33.23
C GLY A 472 -15.50 -32.20 32.22
N LYS A 473 -15.41 -31.81 30.95
CA LYS A 473 -14.66 -32.50 29.90
C LYS A 473 -13.17 -32.23 30.10
N THR A 474 -12.33 -33.25 29.95
CA THR A 474 -10.88 -33.07 29.83
C THR A 474 -10.51 -32.98 28.36
N ILE A 475 -9.69 -32.00 28.02
CA ILE A 475 -9.12 -31.79 26.67
C ILE A 475 -7.60 -31.70 26.83
N THR A 476 -6.91 -31.77 25.71
CA THR A 476 -5.49 -31.40 25.65
C THR A 476 -5.29 -30.02 25.07
N ALA A 477 -4.28 -29.31 25.54
CA ALA A 477 -3.84 -28.04 25.00
C ALA A 477 -2.32 -28.02 24.90
N MET A 478 -1.79 -27.25 23.93
CA MET A 478 -0.36 -27.10 23.70
C MET A 478 -0.01 -25.63 23.42
N PRO A 479 1.22 -25.18 23.69
CA PRO A 479 1.65 -23.85 23.26
C PRO A 479 1.53 -23.68 21.75
N LEU A 480 1.19 -22.46 21.30
CA LEU A 480 1.11 -22.15 19.88
C LEU A 480 2.44 -22.43 19.16
N TYR A 481 3.57 -22.23 19.84
CA TYR A 481 4.91 -22.57 19.35
C TYR A 481 4.98 -24.03 18.88
N LEU A 482 4.53 -24.97 19.71
CA LEU A 482 4.53 -26.40 19.37
C LEU A 482 3.54 -26.71 18.22
N SER A 483 2.43 -26.01 18.15
CA SER A 483 1.43 -26.20 17.09
C SER A 483 1.97 -25.88 15.70
N LEU A 484 2.93 -24.95 15.58
CA LEU A 484 3.59 -24.63 14.31
C LEU A 484 4.44 -25.77 13.78
N ILE A 485 5.02 -26.60 14.66
CA ILE A 485 5.81 -27.78 14.25
C ILE A 485 4.92 -28.83 13.63
N HIS A 486 3.67 -28.93 14.07
CA HIS A 486 2.70 -29.91 13.58
C HIS A 486 1.97 -29.48 12.30
N ILE A 487 2.05 -28.21 11.92
CA ILE A 487 1.50 -27.68 10.65
C ILE A 487 2.47 -27.92 9.51
#